data_e6d248e38eee2eb6f0d5d7fb32f3bbd0
#
_entry.id   e6d248e38eee2eb6f0d5d7fb32f3bbd0
#
_cell.length_a   1.000
_cell.length_b   1.000
_cell.length_c   1.000
_cell.angle_alpha   90.00
_cell.angle_beta   90.00
_cell.angle_gamma   90.00
#
_symmetry.space_group_name_H-M   'P 1'
#
loop_
_entity.id
_entity.type
_entity.pdbx_description
1 polymer ?
#
loop_
_entity_poly.entity_id
_entity_poly.type
_entity_poly.pdbx_seq_one_letter_code
_entity_poly.pdbx_strand_id
1 'polypeptide(L)'
;MLDISTWGKVWSAIGSGTFKMDTFDRLLSELPEDKRDFKAHMSALAAKPVGSDEVEIYLLLQASSFGGKQIWRDGERWANAFFRDYWEPTATSIRRSPANPMQPSPDELRRRIDALVKGMKGVTCFNADIMTILSAQFPRNAVVYIDPPYQDTTGYAFGFDIRTFIARFREISQAPLFISEGSPLSENALKLTFGGAKGGISGVRKGKHQEWLSRI
;
A
#
# COMPACT_ATOMS: atom_id res chain seq x y z
N MET A 1 -5.40 5.00 12.90
CA MET A 1 -5.19 4.95 11.43
C MET A 1 -6.39 4.31 10.78
N LEU A 2 -6.78 4.76 9.59
CA LEU A 2 -7.92 4.22 8.83
C LEU A 2 -7.51 4.02 7.37
N ASP A 3 -7.96 2.92 6.80
CA ASP A 3 -7.77 2.61 5.39
C ASP A 3 -8.86 1.62 4.94
N ILE A 4 -9.59 1.95 3.88
CA ILE A 4 -10.68 1.10 3.36
C ILE A 4 -10.15 -0.07 2.51
N SER A 5 -8.92 0.02 2.03
CA SER A 5 -8.32 -1.00 1.16
C SER A 5 -7.90 -2.26 1.90
N THR A 6 -7.34 -3.22 1.17
CA THR A 6 -6.77 -4.42 1.78
C THR A 6 -5.60 -4.08 2.73
N TRP A 7 -4.90 -2.97 2.50
CA TRP A 7 -3.92 -2.45 3.47
C TRP A 7 -4.55 -2.14 4.82
N GLY A 8 -5.78 -1.63 4.85
CA GLY A 8 -6.51 -1.40 6.10
C GLY A 8 -6.71 -2.68 6.91
N LYS A 9 -6.93 -3.82 6.25
CA LYS A 9 -6.98 -5.13 6.93
C LYS A 9 -5.62 -5.49 7.54
N VAL A 10 -4.51 -5.25 6.81
CA VAL A 10 -3.15 -5.49 7.32
C VAL A 10 -2.88 -4.63 8.55
N TRP A 11 -3.12 -3.33 8.45
CA TRP A 11 -2.90 -2.40 9.55
C TRP A 11 -3.78 -2.73 10.77
N SER A 12 -5.04 -3.11 10.52
CA SER A 12 -5.94 -3.54 11.58
C SER A 12 -5.45 -4.80 12.29
N ALA A 13 -4.98 -5.79 11.53
CA ALA A 13 -4.45 -7.03 12.11
C ALA A 13 -3.16 -6.79 12.92
N ILE A 14 -2.24 -5.96 12.41
CA ILE A 14 -1.02 -5.61 13.12
C ILE A 14 -1.34 -4.80 14.38
N GLY A 15 -2.17 -3.76 14.26
CA GLY A 15 -2.51 -2.88 15.38
C GLY A 15 -3.29 -3.57 16.50
N SER A 16 -4.16 -4.53 16.17
CA SER A 16 -4.89 -5.36 17.14
C SER A 16 -4.10 -6.54 17.70
N GLY A 17 -2.91 -6.81 17.16
CA GLY A 17 -2.09 -7.96 17.55
C GLY A 17 -2.63 -9.31 17.05
N THR A 18 -3.49 -9.30 16.02
CA THR A 18 -4.05 -10.53 15.42
C THR A 18 -3.30 -11.00 14.17
N PHE A 19 -2.28 -10.26 13.74
CA PHE A 19 -1.39 -10.67 12.65
C PHE A 19 -0.64 -11.95 13.01
N LYS A 20 -0.68 -12.95 12.12
CA LYS A 20 -0.14 -14.29 12.39
C LYS A 20 1.28 -14.44 11.83
N MET A 21 2.29 -14.09 12.62
CA MET A 21 3.69 -14.21 12.20
C MET A 21 4.06 -15.63 11.78
N ASP A 22 3.59 -16.67 12.51
CA ASP A 22 3.89 -18.08 12.18
C ASP A 22 3.30 -18.47 10.82
N THR A 23 2.08 -18.01 10.51
CA THR A 23 1.48 -18.20 9.18
C THR A 23 2.29 -17.49 8.11
N PHE A 24 2.72 -16.27 8.37
CA PHE A 24 3.53 -15.50 7.43
C PHE A 24 4.89 -16.15 7.19
N ASP A 25 5.57 -16.63 8.24
CA ASP A 25 6.83 -17.35 8.14
C ASP A 25 6.68 -18.68 7.37
N ARG A 26 5.59 -19.43 7.60
CA ARG A 26 5.26 -20.62 6.81
C ARG A 26 5.07 -20.29 5.34
N LEU A 27 4.28 -19.25 5.00
CA LEU A 27 4.07 -18.84 3.61
C LEU A 27 5.38 -18.42 2.92
N LEU A 28 6.29 -17.78 3.65
CA LEU A 28 7.63 -17.45 3.13
C LEU A 28 8.47 -18.70 2.88
N SER A 29 8.37 -19.72 3.75
CA SER A 29 9.10 -20.99 3.59
C SER A 29 8.57 -21.86 2.46
N GLU A 30 7.31 -21.65 2.04
CA GLU A 30 6.68 -22.33 0.90
C GLU A 30 7.07 -21.73 -0.46
N LEU A 31 7.80 -20.60 -0.47
CA LEU A 31 8.24 -19.97 -1.72
C LEU A 31 9.19 -20.89 -2.48
N PRO A 32 9.05 -20.97 -3.82
CA PRO A 32 9.90 -21.85 -4.62
C PRO A 32 11.36 -21.37 -4.59
N GLU A 33 12.30 -22.34 -4.53
CA GLU A 33 13.73 -22.07 -4.63
C GLU A 33 14.09 -21.54 -6.03
N ASP A 34 13.53 -22.17 -7.09
CA ASP A 34 13.70 -21.66 -8.45
C ASP A 34 12.79 -20.45 -8.70
N LYS A 35 13.43 -19.31 -8.96
CA LYS A 35 12.72 -18.06 -9.24
C LYS A 35 11.81 -18.12 -10.48
N ARG A 36 12.03 -19.08 -11.38
CA ARG A 36 11.18 -19.30 -12.56
C ARG A 36 9.80 -19.83 -12.22
N ASP A 37 9.68 -20.55 -11.10
CA ASP A 37 8.40 -21.09 -10.64
C ASP A 37 7.58 -20.08 -9.81
N PHE A 38 8.19 -18.95 -9.48
CA PHE A 38 7.62 -17.97 -8.56
C PHE A 38 6.28 -17.40 -9.03
N LYS A 39 6.15 -17.06 -10.32
CA LYS A 39 4.91 -16.54 -10.89
C LYS A 39 3.77 -17.56 -10.80
N ALA A 40 4.05 -18.82 -11.11
CA ALA A 40 3.06 -19.90 -11.01
C ALA A 40 2.61 -20.09 -9.55
N HIS A 41 3.54 -20.07 -8.61
CA HIS A 41 3.25 -20.15 -7.18
C HIS A 41 2.37 -18.98 -6.70
N MET A 42 2.71 -17.74 -7.07
CA MET A 42 1.91 -16.57 -6.70
C MET A 42 0.52 -16.60 -7.33
N SER A 43 0.40 -17.09 -8.57
CA SER A 43 -0.89 -17.26 -9.23
C SER A 43 -1.77 -18.29 -8.52
N ALA A 44 -1.18 -19.42 -8.10
CA ALA A 44 -1.88 -20.43 -7.32
C ALA A 44 -2.29 -19.89 -5.94
N LEU A 45 -1.42 -19.12 -5.27
CA LEU A 45 -1.71 -18.49 -4.00
C LEU A 45 -2.87 -17.48 -4.14
N ALA A 46 -2.87 -16.68 -5.21
CA ALA A 46 -3.93 -15.72 -5.50
C ALA A 46 -5.28 -16.39 -5.87
N ALA A 47 -5.25 -17.64 -6.33
CA ALA A 47 -6.46 -18.41 -6.64
C ALA A 47 -7.13 -19.03 -5.41
N LYS A 48 -6.46 -19.01 -4.24
CA LYS A 48 -7.05 -19.54 -3.00
C LYS A 48 -8.30 -18.72 -2.61
N PRO A 49 -9.36 -19.39 -2.12
CA PRO A 49 -10.55 -18.71 -1.61
C PRO A 49 -10.21 -17.81 -0.42
N VAL A 50 -11.14 -16.91 -0.09
CA VAL A 50 -11.03 -16.10 1.12
C VAL A 50 -10.91 -17.00 2.35
N GLY A 51 -9.95 -16.72 3.20
CA GLY A 51 -9.67 -17.51 4.40
C GLY A 51 -9.04 -16.68 5.50
N SER A 52 -8.74 -17.35 6.60
CA SER A 52 -8.20 -16.73 7.82
C SER A 52 -6.77 -16.16 7.63
N ASP A 53 -6.10 -16.50 6.54
CA ASP A 53 -4.71 -16.13 6.25
C ASP A 53 -4.63 -15.04 5.15
N GLU A 54 -5.74 -14.39 4.87
CA GLU A 54 -5.87 -13.41 3.78
C GLU A 54 -4.87 -12.25 3.92
N VAL A 55 -4.63 -11.80 5.14
CA VAL A 55 -3.73 -10.67 5.44
C VAL A 55 -2.28 -11.02 5.13
N GLU A 56 -1.86 -12.19 5.56
CA GLU A 56 -0.50 -12.70 5.36
C GLU A 56 -0.25 -13.01 3.88
N ILE A 57 -1.22 -13.63 3.21
CA ILE A 57 -1.20 -13.88 1.76
C ILE A 57 -1.09 -12.57 0.99
N TYR A 58 -1.88 -11.56 1.35
CA TYR A 58 -1.84 -10.26 0.69
C TYR A 58 -0.45 -9.64 0.65
N LEU A 59 0.31 -9.72 1.74
CA LEU A 59 1.65 -9.17 1.79
C LEU A 59 2.60 -9.79 0.76
N LEU A 60 2.51 -11.13 0.57
CA LEU A 60 3.29 -11.82 -0.44
C LEU A 60 2.87 -11.42 -1.86
N LEU A 61 1.56 -11.41 -2.12
CA LEU A 61 1.01 -11.02 -3.42
C LEU A 61 1.40 -9.58 -3.76
N GLN A 62 1.27 -8.66 -2.81
CA GLN A 62 1.60 -7.24 -3.01
C GLN A 62 3.10 -7.02 -3.26
N ALA A 63 3.98 -7.74 -2.54
CA ALA A 63 5.42 -7.70 -2.76
C ALA A 63 5.84 -8.29 -4.12
N SER A 64 5.00 -9.15 -4.70
CA SER A 64 5.22 -9.81 -6.00
C SER A 64 4.49 -9.13 -7.15
N SER A 65 3.73 -8.08 -6.87
CA SER A 65 2.92 -7.34 -7.85
C SER A 65 3.78 -6.75 -8.97
N PHE A 66 3.32 -6.89 -10.20
CA PHE A 66 3.99 -6.31 -11.36
C PHE A 66 3.99 -4.78 -11.29
N GLY A 67 5.19 -4.20 -11.23
CA GLY A 67 5.37 -2.74 -11.17
C GLY A 67 4.94 -2.12 -9.83
N GLY A 68 4.72 -2.92 -8.78
CA GLY A 68 4.28 -2.43 -7.46
C GLY A 68 2.83 -1.92 -7.46
N LYS A 69 2.03 -2.32 -8.45
CA LYS A 69 0.63 -1.92 -8.51
C LYS A 69 -0.14 -2.51 -7.33
N GLN A 70 -1.08 -1.74 -6.81
CA GLN A 70 -1.94 -2.20 -5.73
C GLN A 70 -2.78 -3.38 -6.16
N ILE A 71 -2.81 -4.43 -5.33
CA ILE A 71 -3.71 -5.58 -5.42
C ILE A 71 -4.81 -5.38 -4.37
N TRP A 72 -6.03 -5.78 -4.66
CA TRP A 72 -7.14 -5.69 -3.70
C TRP A 72 -8.12 -6.84 -3.88
N ARG A 73 -8.94 -7.10 -2.86
CA ARG A 73 -10.05 -8.04 -2.97
C ARG A 73 -11.23 -7.41 -3.69
N ASP A 74 -11.73 -8.17 -4.67
CA ASP A 74 -12.97 -7.90 -5.40
C ASP A 74 -13.85 -9.16 -5.30
N GLY A 75 -14.69 -9.19 -4.30
CA GLY A 75 -15.40 -10.42 -3.91
C GLY A 75 -14.42 -11.51 -3.48
N GLU A 76 -14.51 -12.66 -4.13
CA GLU A 76 -13.66 -13.81 -3.78
C GLU A 76 -12.32 -13.86 -4.52
N ARG A 77 -12.06 -12.94 -5.42
CA ARG A 77 -10.83 -12.91 -6.20
C ARG A 77 -9.92 -11.74 -5.82
N TRP A 78 -8.65 -11.86 -6.12
CA TRP A 78 -7.71 -10.77 -6.08
C TRP A 78 -7.72 -10.00 -7.41
N ALA A 79 -8.16 -8.77 -7.40
CA ALA A 79 -8.10 -7.87 -8.54
C ALA A 79 -6.66 -7.35 -8.72
N ASN A 80 -6.30 -7.07 -9.97
CA ASN A 80 -4.98 -6.55 -10.36
C ASN A 80 -3.79 -7.44 -9.94
N ALA A 81 -4.04 -8.73 -9.72
CA ALA A 81 -3.04 -9.71 -9.31
C ALA A 81 -2.20 -10.21 -10.50
N PHE A 82 -1.35 -9.33 -11.01
CA PHE A 82 -0.41 -9.64 -12.08
C PHE A 82 0.99 -9.78 -11.50
N PHE A 83 1.64 -10.91 -11.76
CA PHE A 83 2.95 -11.23 -11.24
C PHE A 83 4.00 -11.26 -12.35
N ARG A 84 5.23 -10.88 -12.00
CA ARG A 84 6.35 -10.83 -12.93
C ARG A 84 6.99 -12.20 -13.08
N ASP A 85 7.34 -12.55 -14.33
CA ASP A 85 8.28 -13.64 -14.59
C ASP A 85 9.68 -13.24 -14.11
N TYR A 86 10.42 -14.23 -13.61
CA TYR A 86 11.85 -14.07 -13.42
C TYR A 86 12.53 -13.87 -14.78
N TRP A 87 13.44 -12.93 -14.84
CA TRP A 87 14.20 -12.68 -16.05
C TRP A 87 15.67 -12.44 -15.71
N GLU A 88 16.55 -13.08 -16.48
CA GLU A 88 17.99 -12.91 -16.41
C GLU A 88 18.53 -12.19 -17.63
N PRO A 89 19.53 -11.29 -17.47
CA PRO A 89 20.17 -10.64 -18.59
C PRO A 89 21.00 -11.65 -19.39
N THR A 90 20.94 -11.52 -20.72
CA THR A 90 21.86 -12.16 -21.65
C THR A 90 23.06 -11.25 -21.94
N ALA A 91 24.05 -11.76 -22.65
CA ALA A 91 25.22 -10.96 -23.06
C ALA A 91 24.85 -9.69 -23.85
N THR A 92 23.75 -9.73 -24.59
CA THR A 92 23.26 -8.61 -25.43
C THR A 92 22.23 -7.73 -24.74
N SER A 93 21.80 -8.05 -23.52
CA SER A 93 20.79 -7.28 -22.80
C SER A 93 21.32 -5.91 -22.41
N ILE A 94 20.51 -4.85 -22.61
CA ILE A 94 20.81 -3.49 -22.15
C ILE A 94 20.79 -3.45 -20.61
N ARG A 95 19.77 -4.05 -20.00
CA ARG A 95 19.71 -4.20 -18.56
C ARG A 95 20.69 -5.31 -18.11
N ARG A 96 21.55 -5.00 -17.14
CA ARG A 96 22.59 -5.91 -16.64
C ARG A 96 22.23 -6.64 -15.37
N SER A 97 21.14 -6.25 -14.69
CA SER A 97 20.67 -6.91 -13.47
C SER A 97 19.39 -7.71 -13.73
N PRO A 98 19.20 -8.87 -13.08
CA PRO A 98 17.99 -9.66 -13.24
C PRO A 98 16.75 -8.92 -12.76
N ALA A 99 15.59 -9.33 -13.24
CA ALA A 99 14.31 -8.90 -12.72
C ALA A 99 13.82 -9.92 -11.69
N ASN A 100 13.98 -9.60 -10.42
CA ASN A 100 13.44 -10.45 -9.35
C ASN A 100 11.91 -10.42 -9.36
N PRO A 101 11.26 -11.56 -9.14
CA PRO A 101 9.80 -11.66 -9.14
C PRO A 101 9.17 -11.02 -7.90
N MET A 102 9.93 -10.84 -6.82
CA MET A 102 9.47 -10.26 -5.57
C MET A 102 10.34 -9.09 -5.14
N GLN A 103 9.72 -7.99 -4.71
CA GLN A 103 10.39 -6.80 -4.15
C GLN A 103 9.53 -6.18 -3.04
N PRO A 104 10.04 -6.10 -1.81
CA PRO A 104 11.38 -6.53 -1.36
C PRO A 104 11.59 -8.04 -1.44
N SER A 105 12.82 -8.50 -1.24
CA SER A 105 13.12 -9.94 -1.12
C SER A 105 12.36 -10.57 0.07
N PRO A 106 12.16 -11.90 0.11
CA PRO A 106 11.49 -12.56 1.22
C PRO A 106 12.06 -12.19 2.59
N ASP A 107 13.37 -12.25 2.75
CA ASP A 107 14.04 -11.91 4.02
C ASP A 107 13.82 -10.45 4.42
N GLU A 108 13.94 -9.54 3.45
CA GLU A 108 13.73 -8.12 3.71
C GLU A 108 12.26 -7.81 3.99
N LEU A 109 11.33 -8.49 3.33
CA LEU A 109 9.90 -8.37 3.64
C LEU A 109 9.62 -8.84 5.05
N ARG A 110 10.14 -10.01 5.41
CA ARG A 110 10.01 -10.58 6.75
C ARG A 110 10.54 -9.63 7.81
N ARG A 111 11.73 -9.08 7.60
CA ARG A 111 12.35 -8.11 8.51
C ARG A 111 11.51 -6.84 8.70
N ARG A 112 10.94 -6.31 7.60
CA ARG A 112 10.07 -5.13 7.64
C ARG A 112 8.77 -5.40 8.39
N ILE A 113 8.14 -6.54 8.16
CA ILE A 113 6.90 -6.91 8.85
C ILE A 113 7.15 -7.11 10.34
N ASP A 114 8.24 -7.77 10.73
CA ASP A 114 8.62 -7.92 12.14
C ASP A 114 8.81 -6.55 12.83
N ALA A 115 9.48 -5.63 12.15
CA ALA A 115 9.66 -4.27 12.66
C ALA A 115 8.33 -3.52 12.80
N LEU A 116 7.41 -3.69 11.85
CA LEU A 116 6.07 -3.08 11.90
C LEU A 116 5.23 -3.66 13.05
N VAL A 117 5.20 -4.98 13.20
CA VAL A 117 4.46 -5.65 14.29
C VAL A 117 4.93 -5.16 15.66
N LYS A 118 6.26 -4.99 15.82
CA LYS A 118 6.84 -4.46 17.07
C LYS A 118 6.58 -2.97 17.24
N GLY A 119 6.72 -2.18 16.17
CA GLY A 119 6.64 -0.71 16.22
C GLY A 119 5.22 -0.16 16.32
N MET A 120 4.21 -0.93 15.90
CA MET A 120 2.81 -0.49 15.92
C MET A 120 2.08 -0.79 17.24
N LYS A 121 2.79 -1.24 18.27
CA LYS A 121 2.18 -1.46 19.59
C LYS A 121 1.56 -0.16 20.10
N GLY A 122 0.27 -0.20 20.40
CA GLY A 122 -0.51 0.96 20.86
C GLY A 122 -1.11 1.81 19.72
N VAL A 123 -0.90 1.44 18.47
CA VAL A 123 -1.54 2.09 17.32
C VAL A 123 -2.88 1.41 17.04
N THR A 124 -3.97 2.17 17.14
CA THR A 124 -5.30 1.68 16.77
C THR A 124 -5.54 1.86 15.27
N CYS A 125 -5.91 0.79 14.59
CA CYS A 125 -6.16 0.77 13.16
C CYS A 125 -7.53 0.18 12.84
N PHE A 126 -8.20 0.76 11.84
CA PHE A 126 -9.50 0.28 11.38
C PHE A 126 -9.48 0.10 9.86
N ASN A 127 -10.03 -1.01 9.38
CA ASN A 127 -10.36 -1.17 7.97
C ASN A 127 -11.75 -0.57 7.73
N ALA A 128 -11.79 0.71 7.44
CA ALA A 128 -13.03 1.46 7.30
C ALA A 128 -12.88 2.65 6.35
N ASP A 129 -13.99 3.06 5.74
CA ASP A 129 -14.07 4.30 5.00
C ASP A 129 -14.06 5.50 5.98
N ILE A 130 -13.12 6.41 5.76
CA ILE A 130 -13.01 7.63 6.57
C ILE A 130 -14.30 8.46 6.55
N MET A 131 -15.06 8.42 5.46
CA MET A 131 -16.34 9.16 5.34
C MET A 131 -17.39 8.64 6.33
N THR A 132 -17.30 7.38 6.76
CA THR A 132 -18.24 6.80 7.73
C THR A 132 -17.98 7.24 9.17
N ILE A 133 -16.75 7.63 9.47
CA ILE A 133 -16.36 8.06 10.83
C ILE A 133 -16.44 9.57 11.03
N LEU A 134 -16.80 10.35 10.00
CA LEU A 134 -16.99 11.80 10.12
C LEU A 134 -18.14 12.19 11.04
N SER A 135 -18.90 11.23 11.56
CA SER A 135 -19.88 11.43 12.62
C SER A 135 -19.29 11.31 14.04
N ALA A 136 -18.07 10.82 14.17
CA ALA A 136 -17.41 10.64 15.47
C ALA A 136 -16.84 11.98 16.00
N GLN A 137 -16.84 12.14 17.32
CA GLN A 137 -16.17 13.29 17.94
C GLN A 137 -14.65 13.08 17.89
N PHE A 138 -13.95 13.97 17.23
CA PHE A 138 -12.49 13.99 17.28
C PHE A 138 -11.98 14.60 18.60
N PRO A 139 -10.93 14.04 19.20
CA PRO A 139 -10.30 14.66 20.37
C PRO A 139 -9.87 16.10 20.05
N ARG A 140 -10.07 17.02 20.99
CA ARG A 140 -9.73 18.44 20.78
C ARG A 140 -8.24 18.70 20.48
N ASN A 141 -7.40 17.82 20.95
CA ASN A 141 -5.93 17.86 20.75
C ASN A 141 -5.46 16.93 19.60
N ALA A 142 -6.36 16.45 18.78
CA ALA A 142 -6.00 15.60 17.63
C ALA A 142 -5.32 16.45 16.55
N VAL A 143 -4.38 15.81 15.83
CA VAL A 143 -3.87 16.25 14.53
C VAL A 143 -4.29 15.19 13.52
N VAL A 144 -4.89 15.61 12.43
CA VAL A 144 -5.35 14.70 11.39
C VAL A 144 -4.46 14.82 10.16
N TYR A 145 -3.94 13.70 9.71
CA TYR A 145 -3.18 13.60 8.46
C TYR A 145 -3.89 12.65 7.50
N ILE A 146 -4.06 13.10 6.27
CA ILE A 146 -4.70 12.33 5.19
C ILE A 146 -3.72 12.19 4.03
N ASP A 147 -3.54 10.95 3.60
CA ASP A 147 -2.82 10.58 2.38
C ASP A 147 -3.80 9.85 1.44
N PRO A 148 -4.61 10.60 0.69
CA PRO A 148 -5.66 10.03 -0.14
C PRO A 148 -5.11 9.46 -1.45
N PRO A 149 -5.89 8.69 -2.20
CA PRO A 149 -5.63 8.47 -3.61
C PRO A 149 -5.53 9.81 -4.35
N TYR A 150 -4.35 10.12 -4.91
CA TYR A 150 -4.13 11.40 -5.58
C TYR A 150 -5.02 11.56 -6.79
N GLN A 151 -5.53 12.77 -7.00
CA GLN A 151 -6.34 13.10 -8.16
C GLN A 151 -5.55 12.79 -9.45
N ASP A 152 -6.25 12.36 -10.49
CA ASP A 152 -5.69 12.02 -11.80
C ASP A 152 -4.68 10.87 -11.82
N THR A 153 -4.58 10.09 -10.73
CA THR A 153 -3.77 8.88 -10.71
C THR A 153 -4.64 7.63 -10.90
N THR A 154 -4.12 6.68 -11.68
CA THR A 154 -4.77 5.39 -11.91
C THR A 154 -4.15 4.31 -11.02
N GLY A 155 -4.94 3.30 -10.66
CA GLY A 155 -4.44 2.12 -9.94
C GLY A 155 -4.85 2.03 -8.48
N TYR A 156 -5.70 2.94 -8.02
CA TYR A 156 -6.38 2.82 -6.73
C TYR A 156 -7.70 2.07 -6.89
N ALA A 157 -8.04 1.23 -5.91
CA ALA A 157 -9.29 0.49 -5.89
C ALA A 157 -10.51 1.37 -5.58
N PHE A 158 -10.27 2.48 -4.84
CA PHE A 158 -11.31 3.37 -4.34
C PHE A 158 -10.99 4.80 -4.72
N GLY A 159 -12.00 5.54 -5.18
CA GLY A 159 -11.90 6.99 -5.35
C GLY A 159 -12.07 7.73 -4.03
N PHE A 160 -11.59 8.97 -3.97
CA PHE A 160 -11.74 9.82 -2.80
C PHE A 160 -12.07 11.26 -3.21
N ASP A 161 -13.20 11.78 -2.72
CA ASP A 161 -13.58 13.19 -2.92
C ASP A 161 -13.04 14.03 -1.75
N ILE A 162 -11.86 14.58 -1.98
CA ILE A 162 -11.14 15.37 -0.99
C ILE A 162 -11.89 16.66 -0.60
N ARG A 163 -12.62 17.28 -1.53
CA ARG A 163 -13.36 18.53 -1.26
C ARG A 163 -14.55 18.26 -0.34
N THR A 164 -15.31 17.22 -0.66
CA THR A 164 -16.43 16.78 0.20
C THR A 164 -15.92 16.37 1.57
N PHE A 165 -14.77 15.67 1.64
CA PHE A 165 -14.16 15.31 2.92
C PHE A 165 -13.81 16.56 3.75
N ILE A 166 -13.09 17.53 3.17
CA ILE A 166 -12.69 18.75 3.88
C ILE A 166 -13.92 19.49 4.41
N ALA A 167 -14.95 19.68 3.58
CA ALA A 167 -16.17 20.36 3.97
C ALA A 167 -16.82 19.69 5.20
N ARG A 168 -17.08 18.40 5.12
CA ARG A 168 -17.68 17.63 6.22
C ARG A 168 -16.81 17.58 7.47
N PHE A 169 -15.49 17.46 7.30
CA PHE A 169 -14.58 17.47 8.44
C PHE A 169 -14.65 18.80 9.20
N ARG A 170 -14.73 19.93 8.49
CA ARG A 170 -14.82 21.26 9.10
C ARG A 170 -16.15 21.54 9.80
N GLU A 171 -17.22 20.84 9.44
CA GLU A 171 -18.50 20.89 10.17
C GLU A 171 -18.38 20.29 11.59
N ILE A 172 -17.51 19.28 11.77
CA ILE A 172 -17.43 18.52 13.02
C ILE A 172 -16.16 18.76 13.83
N SER A 173 -15.10 19.32 13.24
CA SER A 173 -13.81 19.46 13.89
C SER A 173 -13.03 20.69 13.44
N GLN A 174 -12.38 21.35 14.43
CA GLN A 174 -11.39 22.40 14.21
C GLN A 174 -9.95 21.88 14.38
N ALA A 175 -9.75 20.56 14.48
CA ALA A 175 -8.42 19.98 14.59
C ALA A 175 -7.55 20.34 13.37
N PRO A 176 -6.24 20.54 13.55
CA PRO A 176 -5.32 20.71 12.43
C PRO A 176 -5.43 19.54 11.47
N LEU A 177 -5.73 19.86 10.20
CA LEU A 177 -5.86 18.90 9.12
C LEU A 177 -4.73 19.11 8.12
N PHE A 178 -3.93 18.07 7.90
CA PHE A 178 -2.86 18.03 6.91
C PHE A 178 -3.20 17.01 5.83
N ILE A 179 -3.01 17.40 4.57
CA ILE A 179 -3.33 16.53 3.43
C ILE A 179 -2.15 16.54 2.46
N SER A 180 -1.65 15.35 2.10
CA SER A 180 -0.73 15.20 0.98
C SER A 180 -1.50 14.98 -0.33
N GLU A 181 -1.06 15.66 -1.41
CA GLU A 181 -1.67 15.57 -2.73
C GLU A 181 -0.66 15.94 -3.82
N GLY A 182 -0.92 15.54 -5.06
CA GLY A 182 -0.12 15.88 -6.22
C GLY A 182 -0.11 17.36 -6.59
N SER A 183 -1.07 18.13 -6.06
CA SER A 183 -1.20 19.58 -6.24
C SER A 183 -1.51 20.26 -4.90
N PRO A 184 -1.15 21.56 -4.73
CA PRO A 184 -1.44 22.28 -3.50
C PRO A 184 -2.95 22.49 -3.32
N LEU A 185 -3.46 22.26 -2.11
CA LEU A 185 -4.86 22.48 -1.73
C LEU A 185 -5.06 23.77 -0.93
N SER A 186 -3.98 24.43 -0.52
CA SER A 186 -4.00 25.71 0.19
C SER A 186 -2.83 26.58 -0.27
N GLU A 187 -2.94 27.89 -0.04
CA GLU A 187 -1.90 28.88 -0.42
C GLU A 187 -0.57 28.63 0.31
N ASN A 188 -0.64 28.09 1.53
CA ASN A 188 0.54 27.79 2.36
C ASN A 188 1.00 26.33 2.24
N ALA A 189 0.69 25.66 1.12
CA ALA A 189 1.11 24.29 0.91
C ALA A 189 2.64 24.18 0.78
N LEU A 190 3.21 23.21 1.48
CA LEU A 190 4.64 22.90 1.43
C LEU A 190 4.92 21.83 0.36
N LYS A 191 5.81 22.12 -0.56
CA LYS A 191 6.28 21.12 -1.53
C LYS A 191 7.24 20.14 -0.85
N LEU A 192 6.88 18.84 -0.85
CA LEU A 192 7.63 17.81 -0.14
C LEU A 192 8.68 17.12 -1.02
N THR A 193 8.38 16.93 -2.30
CA THR A 193 9.28 16.15 -3.17
C THR A 193 10.12 16.99 -4.09
N PHE A 194 11.39 16.69 -4.08
CA PHE A 194 12.41 17.22 -4.97
C PHE A 194 12.93 16.19 -5.98
N GLY A 195 12.28 15.05 -6.12
CA GLY A 195 12.66 14.01 -7.06
C GLY A 195 11.73 12.83 -7.00
N GLY A 196 11.04 12.54 -8.09
CA GLY A 196 10.17 11.37 -8.19
C GLY A 196 10.95 10.06 -8.13
N ALA A 197 10.33 9.01 -7.60
CA ALA A 197 10.85 7.66 -7.72
C ALA A 197 11.19 7.38 -9.19
N LYS A 198 12.41 6.95 -9.46
CA LYS A 198 12.82 6.44 -10.78
C LYS A 198 12.08 5.12 -11.01
N GLY A 199 10.83 5.18 -11.37
CA GLY A 199 9.99 4.01 -11.52
C GLY A 199 9.24 4.01 -12.83
N GLY A 200 9.62 3.13 -13.71
CA GLY A 200 8.96 2.78 -14.95
C GLY A 200 9.86 1.84 -15.73
N ILE A 201 9.28 0.91 -16.45
CA ILE A 201 10.01 -0.06 -17.28
C ILE A 201 10.93 0.65 -18.29
N SER A 202 10.60 1.88 -18.70
CA SER A 202 11.38 2.69 -19.65
C SER A 202 12.34 3.67 -19.00
N GLY A 203 12.38 3.81 -17.69
CA GLY A 203 13.31 4.72 -16.99
C GLY A 203 13.11 6.22 -17.27
N VAL A 204 12.17 6.59 -18.12
CA VAL A 204 11.91 7.98 -18.50
C VAL A 204 10.49 8.35 -18.10
N ARG A 205 10.33 8.99 -16.95
CA ARG A 205 9.08 9.71 -16.65
C ARG A 205 9.20 11.14 -17.18
N LYS A 206 8.38 11.48 -18.16
CA LYS A 206 8.13 12.88 -18.57
C LYS A 206 7.23 13.52 -17.51
N GLY A 207 7.80 14.01 -16.46
CA GLY A 207 7.09 14.71 -15.38
C GLY A 207 7.63 14.30 -14.02
N LYS A 208 8.02 15.27 -13.22
CA LYS A 208 8.37 15.04 -11.81
C LYS A 208 7.07 14.85 -11.07
N HIS A 209 6.89 13.73 -10.38
CA HIS A 209 5.86 13.62 -9.37
C HIS A 209 6.08 14.76 -8.37
N GLN A 210 5.08 15.61 -8.27
CA GLN A 210 5.04 16.63 -7.25
C GLN A 210 4.20 16.08 -6.10
N GLU A 211 4.64 16.37 -4.90
CA GLU A 211 3.92 16.04 -3.69
C GLU A 211 3.90 17.28 -2.81
N TRP A 212 2.74 17.63 -2.34
CA TRP A 212 2.48 18.81 -1.56
C TRP A 212 1.79 18.44 -0.25
N LEU A 213 2.21 19.04 0.84
CA LEU A 213 1.53 18.97 2.12
C LEU A 213 0.76 20.28 2.32
N SER A 214 -0.54 20.19 2.31
CA SER A 214 -1.44 21.32 2.56
C SER A 214 -1.96 21.26 3.98
N ARG A 215 -1.88 22.37 4.70
CA ARG A 215 -2.61 22.58 5.94
C ARG A 215 -3.93 23.24 5.59
N ILE A 216 -5.02 22.63 6.02
CA ILE A 216 -6.39 23.08 5.81
C ILE A 216 -6.89 23.71 7.11
#